data_bbd24030e7cffa2f62e1d1a0b9c33b1d
#
_entry.id   bbd24030e7cffa2f62e1d1a0b9c33b1d
#
_cell.length_a   1.000
_cell.length_b   1.000
_cell.length_c   1.000
_cell.angle_alpha   90.00
_cell.angle_beta   90.00
_cell.angle_gamma   90.00
#
_symmetry.space_group_name_H-M   'P 1'
#
loop_
_entity.id
_entity.type
_entity.pdbx_description
1 polymer ?
#
loop_
_entity_poly.entity_id
_entity_poly.type
_entity_poly.pdbx_seq_one_letter_code
_entity_poly.pdbx_strand_id
1 'polypeptide(L)'
;MRYILDTNIVIAYSKKERVVVDKIKSIDDINISCVTLGELYLGANLSAYKDRNFNKINEFLLESIVFDITSQTAYEYALIKSKLRTIGKPLPDNDIWIAAIAQEHNMTIITRDKHFLELEFIKTEIW
;
A
#
# COMPACT_ATOMS: atom_id res chain seq x y z
N MET A 1 3.83 12.22 11.29
CA MET A 1 2.79 11.62 10.43
C MET A 1 3.26 10.26 9.94
N ARG A 2 2.40 9.27 9.99
CA ARG A 2 2.74 7.91 9.55
C ARG A 2 2.19 7.67 8.14
N TYR A 3 2.95 6.94 7.34
CA TYR A 3 2.59 6.64 5.96
C TYR A 3 2.59 5.14 5.72
N ILE A 4 1.72 4.68 4.80
CA ILE A 4 1.75 3.33 4.27
C ILE A 4 1.84 3.42 2.74
N LEU A 5 2.75 2.65 2.16
CA LEU A 5 3.03 2.72 0.72
C LEU A 5 2.14 1.74 -0.05
N ASP A 6 1.46 2.24 -1.08
CA ASP A 6 0.77 1.38 -2.04
C ASP A 6 1.80 0.64 -2.93
N THR A 7 1.37 -0.43 -3.55
CA THR A 7 2.23 -1.31 -4.36
C THR A 7 2.98 -0.55 -5.46
N ASN A 8 2.31 0.38 -6.14
CA ASN A 8 2.94 1.17 -7.21
C ASN A 8 4.12 2.03 -6.71
N ILE A 9 4.06 2.50 -5.48
CA ILE A 9 5.16 3.26 -4.87
C ILE A 9 6.34 2.35 -4.52
N VAL A 10 6.07 1.15 -3.98
CA VAL A 10 7.12 0.17 -3.70
C VAL A 10 7.86 -0.23 -4.98
N ILE A 11 7.12 -0.45 -6.07
CA ILE A 11 7.69 -0.77 -7.36
C ILE A 11 8.57 0.38 -7.87
N ALA A 12 8.09 1.62 -7.79
CA ALA A 12 8.85 2.80 -8.18
C ALA A 12 10.14 2.94 -7.35
N TYR A 13 10.06 2.67 -6.05
CA TYR A 13 11.22 2.67 -5.16
C TYR A 13 12.24 1.59 -5.57
N SER A 14 11.76 0.38 -5.88
CA SER A 14 12.64 -0.72 -6.30
C SER A 14 13.34 -0.44 -7.64
N LYS A 15 12.71 0.35 -8.51
CA LYS A 15 13.29 0.83 -9.77
C LYS A 15 14.20 2.03 -9.60
N LYS A 16 14.38 2.49 -8.36
CA LYS A 16 15.24 3.64 -8.01
C LYS A 16 14.79 4.95 -8.68
N GLU A 17 13.48 5.14 -8.83
CA GLU A 17 12.94 6.41 -9.28
C GLU A 17 13.28 7.49 -8.27
N ARG A 18 14.01 8.50 -8.72
CA ARG A 18 14.65 9.48 -7.84
C ARG A 18 13.68 10.23 -6.94
N VAL A 19 12.56 10.67 -7.48
CA VAL A 19 11.55 11.40 -6.70
C VAL A 19 11.05 10.57 -5.53
N VAL A 20 10.74 9.28 -5.77
CA VAL A 20 10.25 8.37 -4.74
C VAL A 20 11.36 8.05 -3.72
N VAL A 21 12.58 7.76 -4.20
CA VAL A 21 13.71 7.48 -3.32
C VAL A 21 13.98 8.65 -2.38
N ASP A 22 13.97 9.87 -2.89
CA ASP A 22 14.22 11.07 -2.09
C ASP A 22 13.12 11.30 -1.06
N LYS A 23 11.86 11.09 -1.43
CA LYS A 23 10.73 11.23 -0.51
C LYS A 23 10.73 10.16 0.59
N ILE A 24 11.09 8.92 0.25
CA ILE A 24 11.20 7.84 1.25
C ILE A 24 12.28 8.15 2.29
N LYS A 25 13.38 8.78 1.89
CA LYS A 25 14.42 9.21 2.84
C LYS A 25 13.92 10.23 3.85
N SER A 26 12.83 10.93 3.56
CA SER A 26 12.27 11.97 4.43
C SER A 26 11.23 11.45 5.42
N ILE A 27 10.83 10.19 5.32
CA ILE A 27 9.87 9.56 6.24
C ILE A 27 10.59 8.64 7.22
N ASP A 28 10.00 8.46 8.42
CA ASP A 28 10.65 7.71 9.49
C ASP A 28 10.62 6.20 9.24
N ASP A 29 9.47 5.66 8.86
CA ASP A 29 9.27 4.23 8.67
C ASP A 29 8.71 3.93 7.28
N ILE A 30 9.18 2.84 6.69
CA ILE A 30 8.62 2.30 5.44
C ILE A 30 7.59 1.24 5.82
N ASN A 31 6.32 1.60 5.78
CA ASN A 31 5.21 0.70 6.12
C ASN A 31 4.51 0.23 4.85
N ILE A 32 4.23 -1.07 4.77
CA ILE A 32 3.41 -1.67 3.73
C ILE A 32 2.37 -2.59 4.34
N SER A 33 1.32 -2.90 3.58
CA SER A 33 0.35 -3.92 3.98
C SER A 33 0.80 -5.31 3.52
N CYS A 34 0.31 -6.36 4.19
CA CYS A 34 0.49 -7.73 3.71
C CYS A 34 -0.17 -7.94 2.34
N VAL A 35 -1.18 -7.15 2.00
CA VAL A 35 -1.81 -7.16 0.67
C VAL A 35 -0.83 -6.69 -0.40
N THR A 36 -0.13 -5.58 -0.16
CA THR A 36 0.94 -5.11 -1.04
C THR A 36 2.05 -6.16 -1.17
N LEU A 37 2.45 -6.78 -0.06
CA LEU A 37 3.45 -7.84 -0.10
C LEU A 37 2.99 -9.01 -0.98
N GLY A 38 1.72 -9.40 -0.87
CA GLY A 38 1.12 -10.43 -1.73
C GLY A 38 1.18 -10.06 -3.20
N GLU A 39 0.89 -8.81 -3.54
CA GLU A 39 0.99 -8.31 -4.92
C GLU A 39 2.43 -8.33 -5.44
N LEU A 40 3.40 -7.99 -4.59
CA LEU A 40 4.82 -8.07 -4.95
C LEU A 40 5.25 -9.53 -5.20
N TYR A 41 4.83 -10.46 -4.35
CA TYR A 41 5.12 -11.88 -4.55
C TYR A 41 4.47 -12.43 -5.82
N LEU A 42 3.25 -12.01 -6.11
CA LEU A 42 2.56 -12.39 -7.35
C LEU A 42 3.37 -11.93 -8.56
N GLY A 43 3.81 -10.67 -8.57
CA GLY A 43 4.63 -10.14 -9.64
C GLY A 43 5.93 -10.92 -9.82
N ALA A 44 6.60 -11.28 -8.72
CA ALA A 44 7.82 -12.09 -8.77
C ALA A 44 7.56 -13.49 -9.33
N ASN A 45 6.48 -14.14 -8.90
CA ASN A 45 6.11 -15.48 -9.38
C ASN A 45 5.78 -15.53 -10.86
N LEU A 46 5.23 -14.45 -11.41
CA LEU A 46 4.88 -14.35 -12.83
C LEU A 46 6.05 -13.87 -13.70
N SER A 47 7.16 -13.45 -13.08
CA SER A 47 8.31 -12.92 -13.78
C SER A 47 9.19 -14.01 -14.39
N ALA A 48 9.87 -13.67 -15.50
CA ALA A 48 10.95 -14.49 -16.06
C ALA A 48 12.20 -14.52 -15.16
N TYR A 49 12.32 -13.56 -14.23
CA TYR A 49 13.45 -13.43 -13.30
C TYR A 49 13.00 -13.64 -11.86
N LYS A 50 12.35 -14.77 -11.62
CA LYS A 50 11.69 -15.08 -10.34
C LYS A 50 12.63 -14.94 -9.14
N ASP A 51 13.76 -15.63 -9.14
CA ASP A 51 14.70 -15.63 -8.01
C ASP A 51 15.27 -14.23 -7.73
N ARG A 52 15.61 -13.50 -8.79
CA ARG A 52 16.10 -12.13 -8.69
C ARG A 52 15.07 -11.22 -8.04
N ASN A 53 13.80 -11.32 -8.45
CA ASN A 53 12.73 -10.49 -7.93
C ASN A 53 12.37 -10.87 -6.49
N PHE A 54 12.39 -12.16 -6.13
CA PHE A 54 12.23 -12.58 -4.74
C PHE A 54 13.34 -12.04 -3.85
N ASN A 55 14.59 -12.05 -4.33
CA ASN A 55 15.71 -11.49 -3.58
C ASN A 55 15.54 -9.99 -3.33
N LYS A 56 15.04 -9.24 -4.32
CA LYS A 56 14.73 -7.80 -4.15
C LYS A 56 13.65 -7.58 -3.09
N ILE A 57 12.63 -8.42 -3.07
CA ILE A 57 11.57 -8.34 -2.04
C ILE A 57 12.17 -8.61 -0.67
N ASN A 58 13.01 -9.64 -0.54
CA ASN A 58 13.65 -9.97 0.73
C ASN A 58 14.54 -8.82 1.24
N GLU A 59 15.27 -8.15 0.37
CA GLU A 59 16.07 -6.98 0.72
C GLU A 59 15.18 -5.83 1.20
N PHE A 60 14.08 -5.57 0.48
CA PHE A 60 13.13 -4.54 0.85
C PHE A 60 12.50 -4.81 2.24
N LEU A 61 12.21 -6.07 2.55
CA LEU A 61 11.63 -6.46 3.84
C LEU A 61 12.56 -6.19 5.02
N LEU A 62 13.88 -6.12 4.80
CA LEU A 62 14.84 -5.79 5.86
C LEU A 62 14.69 -4.34 6.34
N GLU A 63 14.18 -3.46 5.51
CA GLU A 63 14.04 -2.03 5.82
C GLU A 63 12.58 -1.58 5.98
N SER A 64 11.63 -2.50 5.92
CA SER A 64 10.19 -2.18 5.96
C SER A 64 9.46 -2.91 7.08
N ILE A 65 8.29 -2.38 7.42
CA ILE A 65 7.37 -2.96 8.40
C ILE A 65 6.13 -3.39 7.64
N VAL A 66 5.74 -4.67 7.83
CA VAL A 66 4.54 -5.23 7.19
C VAL A 66 3.40 -5.25 8.20
N PHE A 67 2.26 -4.68 7.81
CA PHE A 67 1.04 -4.67 8.61
C PHE A 67 0.08 -5.74 8.13
N ASP A 68 -0.32 -6.61 9.04
CA ASP A 68 -1.22 -7.72 8.75
C ASP A 68 -2.69 -7.30 8.87
N ILE A 69 -3.56 -8.11 8.25
CA ILE A 69 -5.01 -7.97 8.40
C ILE A 69 -5.41 -8.66 9.70
N THR A 70 -6.04 -7.90 10.60
CA THR A 70 -6.55 -8.38 11.89
C THR A 70 -8.08 -8.31 11.91
N SER A 71 -8.68 -8.75 13.02
CA SER A 71 -10.13 -8.59 13.23
C SER A 71 -10.55 -7.12 13.20
N GLN A 72 -9.70 -6.23 13.73
CA GLN A 72 -9.97 -4.79 13.69
C GLN A 72 -9.90 -4.27 12.26
N THR A 73 -8.95 -4.75 11.46
CA THR A 73 -8.88 -4.41 10.04
C THR A 73 -10.16 -4.82 9.30
N ALA A 74 -10.69 -5.99 9.62
CA ALA A 74 -11.95 -6.48 9.02
C ALA A 74 -13.12 -5.53 9.32
N TYR A 75 -13.19 -5.00 10.53
CA TYR A 75 -14.19 -4.00 10.91
C TYR A 75 -14.04 -2.73 10.08
N GLU A 76 -12.83 -2.20 9.98
CA GLU A 76 -12.54 -1.00 9.17
C GLU A 76 -12.86 -1.22 7.68
N TYR A 77 -12.54 -2.42 7.16
CA TYR A 77 -12.88 -2.80 5.78
C TYR A 77 -14.39 -2.69 5.54
N ALA A 78 -15.20 -3.21 6.45
CA ALA A 78 -16.65 -3.17 6.34
C ALA A 78 -17.20 -1.74 6.34
N LEU A 79 -16.65 -0.87 7.18
CA LEU A 79 -17.03 0.55 7.23
C LEU A 79 -16.71 1.25 5.91
N ILE A 80 -15.52 1.06 5.39
CA ILE A 80 -15.09 1.69 4.12
C ILE A 80 -15.94 1.18 2.96
N LYS A 81 -16.09 -0.14 2.83
CA LYS A 81 -16.85 -0.73 1.73
C LYS A 81 -18.31 -0.31 1.75
N SER A 82 -18.95 -0.25 2.93
CA SER A 82 -20.31 0.25 3.08
C SER A 82 -20.45 1.68 2.59
N LYS A 83 -19.49 2.54 2.96
CA LYS A 83 -19.49 3.94 2.57
C LYS A 83 -19.30 4.11 1.06
N LEU A 84 -18.41 3.33 0.45
CA LEU A 84 -18.19 3.32 -0.99
C LEU A 84 -19.47 2.94 -1.76
N ARG A 85 -20.20 1.94 -1.28
CA ARG A 85 -21.48 1.54 -1.88
C ARG A 85 -22.51 2.65 -1.78
N THR A 86 -22.58 3.34 -0.64
CA THR A 86 -23.51 4.44 -0.42
C THR A 86 -23.27 5.60 -1.38
N ILE A 87 -22.01 5.96 -1.63
CA ILE A 87 -21.66 7.07 -2.52
C ILE A 87 -21.50 6.64 -3.99
N GLY A 88 -21.64 5.35 -4.30
CA GLY A 88 -21.57 4.83 -5.66
C GLY A 88 -20.17 4.88 -6.27
N LYS A 89 -19.12 4.80 -5.46
CA LYS A 89 -17.71 4.84 -5.92
C LYS A 89 -16.99 3.55 -5.57
N PRO A 90 -16.99 2.53 -6.45
CA PRO A 90 -16.35 1.26 -6.14
C PRO A 90 -14.81 1.38 -6.19
N LEU A 91 -14.14 0.63 -5.31
CA LEU A 91 -12.72 0.35 -5.38
C LEU A 91 -12.50 -1.17 -5.43
N PRO A 92 -11.41 -1.65 -6.02
CA PRO A 92 -11.01 -3.05 -5.90
C PRO A 92 -10.83 -3.44 -4.43
N ASP A 93 -11.13 -4.69 -4.08
CA ASP A 93 -11.04 -5.16 -2.69
C ASP A 93 -9.62 -5.00 -2.12
N ASN A 94 -8.57 -5.24 -2.90
CA ASN A 94 -7.21 -5.04 -2.42
C ASN A 94 -6.96 -3.60 -1.95
N ASP A 95 -7.46 -2.62 -2.69
CA ASP A 95 -7.33 -1.21 -2.32
C ASP A 95 -8.12 -0.89 -1.05
N ILE A 96 -9.29 -1.51 -0.89
CA ILE A 96 -10.10 -1.34 0.34
C ILE A 96 -9.37 -1.93 1.55
N TRP A 97 -8.72 -3.10 1.41
CA TRP A 97 -7.93 -3.67 2.50
C TRP A 97 -6.74 -2.79 2.88
N ILE A 98 -6.05 -2.22 1.91
CA ILE A 98 -4.95 -1.26 2.18
C ILE A 98 -5.49 -0.04 2.92
N ALA A 99 -6.62 0.51 2.46
CA ALA A 99 -7.28 1.64 3.11
C ALA A 99 -7.73 1.29 4.54
N ALA A 100 -8.22 0.07 4.75
CA ALA A 100 -8.63 -0.40 6.08
C ALA A 100 -7.46 -0.45 7.06
N ILE A 101 -6.32 -0.96 6.63
CA ILE A 101 -5.10 -0.98 7.44
C ILE A 101 -4.66 0.46 7.76
N ALA A 102 -4.66 1.34 6.76
CA ALA A 102 -4.29 2.74 6.95
C ALA A 102 -5.20 3.43 7.96
N GLN A 103 -6.51 3.21 7.87
CA GLN A 103 -7.47 3.82 8.79
C GLN A 103 -7.34 3.26 10.21
N GLU A 104 -7.16 1.97 10.34
CA GLU A 104 -6.94 1.30 11.63
C GLU A 104 -5.75 1.90 12.38
N HIS A 105 -4.67 2.19 11.68
CA HIS A 105 -3.41 2.67 12.24
C HIS A 105 -3.20 4.18 12.09
N ASN A 106 -4.21 4.90 11.62
CA ASN A 106 -4.16 6.34 11.39
C ASN A 106 -2.97 6.76 10.51
N MET A 107 -2.81 6.07 9.39
CA MET A 107 -1.77 6.34 8.40
C MET A 107 -2.34 6.99 7.15
N THR A 108 -1.47 7.74 6.45
CA THR A 108 -1.77 8.30 5.13
C THR A 108 -1.26 7.35 4.06
N ILE A 109 -2.10 7.03 3.08
CA ILE A 109 -1.72 6.17 1.96
C ILE A 109 -0.91 6.99 0.95
N ILE A 110 0.27 6.52 0.61
CA ILE A 110 1.06 7.07 -0.48
C ILE A 110 0.82 6.22 -1.72
N THR A 111 0.33 6.83 -2.78
CA THR A 111 -0.04 6.12 -4.00
C THR A 111 0.12 7.00 -5.24
N ARG A 112 0.06 6.39 -6.41
CA ARG A 112 -0.08 7.07 -7.70
C ARG A 112 -1.49 6.92 -8.27
N ASP A 113 -2.33 6.14 -7.58
CA ASP A 113 -3.70 5.89 -8.02
C ASP A 113 -4.62 7.04 -7.58
N LYS A 114 -5.02 7.85 -8.56
CA LYS A 114 -5.88 9.02 -8.32
C LYS A 114 -7.29 8.66 -7.87
N HIS A 115 -7.72 7.41 -8.01
CA HIS A 115 -9.04 6.98 -7.53
C HIS A 115 -9.17 7.17 -6.01
N PHE A 116 -8.08 7.03 -5.25
CA PHE A 116 -8.09 7.30 -3.81
C PHE A 116 -8.38 8.77 -3.49
N LEU A 117 -7.95 9.71 -4.34
CA LEU A 117 -8.16 11.15 -4.11
C LEU A 117 -9.63 11.55 -4.19
N GLU A 118 -10.47 10.78 -4.87
CA GLU A 118 -11.90 11.03 -4.96
C GLU A 118 -12.63 10.73 -3.64
N LEU A 119 -11.96 10.08 -2.70
CA LEU A 119 -12.50 9.61 -1.44
C LEU A 119 -11.96 10.47 -0.29
N GLU A 120 -12.68 11.55 0.02
CA GLU A 120 -12.25 12.53 1.03
C GLU A 120 -12.04 11.94 2.43
N PHE A 121 -12.71 10.83 2.72
CA PHE A 121 -12.60 10.17 4.03
C PHE A 121 -11.37 9.26 4.15
N ILE A 122 -10.59 9.09 3.08
CA ILE A 122 -9.33 8.32 3.07
C ILE A 122 -8.17 9.30 2.94
N LYS A 123 -7.27 9.29 3.92
CA LYS A 123 -6.08 10.14 3.88
C LYS A 123 -5.11 9.62 2.84
N THR A 124 -4.84 10.41 1.81
CA THR A 124 -4.03 10.00 0.66
C THR A 124 -3.09 11.11 0.23
N GLU A 125 -1.90 10.72 -0.19
CA GLU A 125 -0.90 11.62 -0.78
C GLU A 125 -0.35 10.99 -2.05
N ILE A 126 -0.22 11.77 -3.10
CA ILE A 126 0.31 11.31 -4.39
C ILE A 126 1.81 11.64 -4.50
N TRP A 127 2.59 10.65 -4.90
CA TRP A 127 4.02 10.84 -5.14
C TRP A 127 4.40 10.63 -6.60
#